data_6b3150c668cded94784feced3d944af4
#
_entry.id   6b3150c668cded94784feced3d944af4
#
_cell.length_a   1.000
_cell.length_b   1.000
_cell.length_c   1.000
_cell.angle_alpha   90.00
_cell.angle_beta   90.00
_cell.angle_gamma   90.00
#
_symmetry.space_group_name_H-M   'P 1'
#
loop_
_entity.id
_entity.type
_entity.pdbx_description
1 polymer ?
#
loop_
_entity_poly.entity_id
_entity_poly.type
_entity_poly.pdbx_seq_one_letter_code
_entity_poly.pdbx_strand_id
1 'polypeptide(L)'
;SPACNANCIGCISFQPEDETIISTQDRLTFKPTAEEIVEFTVPHLETAPFPIISFGQGCEGEPLLMWETIRESIIEIRKHTQKGSININSNGSMPKAVKALCEAGLNSIRVSTNSARKNIYSSYYLPNNYQFEDIVESLKVVRGFGGWTSINYFVFPGMTDSIEEYEALRKLIKETDLCMIQWRNFNIDPDWYLGKIGVTDTGECMGIKQMMELIREEFPNLKFGYFNPSIERIKGNFEVDFAH
;
A
#
# COMPACT_ATOMS: atom_id res chain seq x y z
N SER A 1 12.68 -4.32 -6.36
CA SER A 1 12.65 -4.24 -7.83
C SER A 1 13.41 -3.03 -8.32
N PRO A 2 14.30 -3.17 -9.31
CA PRO A 2 15.02 -2.02 -9.90
C PRO A 2 14.13 -1.15 -10.81
N ALA A 3 12.93 -1.59 -11.14
CA ALA A 3 11.99 -0.90 -12.01
C ALA A 3 10.70 -0.51 -11.29
N CYS A 4 10.00 0.48 -11.84
CA CYS A 4 8.67 0.88 -11.40
C CYS A 4 7.83 1.26 -12.62
N ASN A 5 6.53 1.00 -12.57
CA ASN A 5 5.56 1.42 -13.57
C ASN A 5 4.75 2.64 -13.13
N ALA A 6 5.26 3.41 -12.19
CA ALA A 6 4.78 4.73 -11.80
C ALA A 6 5.93 5.73 -11.78
N ASN A 7 5.63 7.00 -12.06
CA ASN A 7 6.56 8.13 -12.00
C ASN A 7 6.08 9.14 -10.95
N CYS A 8 5.91 8.64 -9.71
CA CYS A 8 5.33 9.42 -8.62
C CYS A 8 6.06 10.76 -8.44
N ILE A 9 5.30 11.85 -8.31
CA ILE A 9 5.84 13.19 -8.07
C ILE A 9 6.78 13.19 -6.85
N GLY A 10 6.37 12.59 -5.72
CA GLY A 10 7.16 12.48 -4.50
C GLY A 10 7.97 11.18 -4.40
N CYS A 11 8.46 10.61 -5.51
CA CYS A 11 9.28 9.40 -5.46
C CYS A 11 10.61 9.66 -4.76
N ILE A 12 10.92 8.88 -3.72
CA ILE A 12 12.16 9.03 -2.96
C ILE A 12 13.37 8.34 -3.62
N SER A 13 13.11 7.46 -4.61
CA SER A 13 14.16 6.67 -5.28
C SER A 13 14.35 7.00 -6.77
N PHE A 14 13.59 7.95 -7.28
CA PHE A 14 13.74 8.42 -8.66
C PHE A 14 13.10 9.79 -8.84
N GLN A 15 13.92 10.81 -9.07
CA GLN A 15 13.50 12.14 -9.48
C GLN A 15 14.22 12.49 -10.78
N PRO A 16 13.55 13.15 -11.76
CA PRO A 16 14.20 13.67 -12.94
C PRO A 16 15.32 14.66 -12.59
N GLU A 17 16.39 14.70 -13.36
CA GLU A 17 17.56 15.57 -13.12
C GLU A 17 17.25 17.08 -13.20
N ASP A 18 16.19 17.43 -13.89
CA ASP A 18 15.71 18.81 -14.05
C ASP A 18 14.77 19.28 -12.93
N GLU A 19 14.43 18.41 -11.99
CA GLU A 19 13.63 18.78 -10.83
C GLU A 19 14.48 19.37 -9.70
N THR A 20 13.87 20.27 -8.91
CA THR A 20 14.53 20.88 -7.74
C THR A 20 14.60 19.93 -6.55
N ILE A 21 13.87 18.81 -6.61
CA ILE A 21 13.83 17.78 -5.57
C ILE A 21 14.73 16.63 -6.00
N ILE A 22 15.64 16.25 -5.11
CA ILE A 22 16.58 15.15 -5.35
C ILE A 22 16.05 13.84 -4.77
N SER A 23 16.40 12.71 -5.38
CA SER A 23 16.18 11.39 -4.81
C SER A 23 16.97 11.24 -3.51
N THR A 24 16.32 10.78 -2.44
CA THR A 24 16.96 10.57 -1.14
C THR A 24 17.57 9.19 -0.99
N GLN A 25 17.28 8.29 -1.90
CA GLN A 25 17.85 6.94 -1.98
C GLN A 25 17.89 6.47 -3.44
N ASP A 26 18.69 5.44 -3.72
CA ASP A 26 18.73 4.79 -5.02
C ASP A 26 17.76 3.61 -5.08
N ARG A 27 17.38 3.21 -6.30
CA ARG A 27 16.69 1.94 -6.53
C ARG A 27 17.67 0.77 -6.39
N LEU A 28 17.13 -0.41 -6.08
CA LEU A 28 17.94 -1.64 -6.11
C LEU A 28 18.60 -1.82 -7.48
N THR A 29 19.87 -2.18 -7.47
CA THR A 29 20.65 -2.44 -8.69
C THR A 29 20.68 -3.93 -9.06
N PHE A 30 20.15 -4.81 -8.23
CA PHE A 30 20.12 -6.26 -8.42
C PHE A 30 18.69 -6.81 -8.23
N LYS A 31 18.51 -8.04 -8.69
CA LYS A 31 17.29 -8.83 -8.49
C LYS A 31 17.65 -10.06 -7.67
N PRO A 32 17.12 -10.21 -6.44
CA PRO A 32 17.37 -11.41 -5.67
C PRO A 32 16.73 -12.63 -6.35
N THR A 33 17.30 -13.81 -6.16
CA THR A 33 16.71 -15.07 -6.57
C THR A 33 15.67 -15.54 -5.54
N ALA A 34 14.84 -16.51 -5.92
CA ALA A 34 13.88 -17.10 -4.99
C ALA A 34 14.59 -17.83 -3.84
N GLU A 35 15.70 -18.51 -4.11
CA GLU A 35 16.53 -19.20 -3.11
C GLU A 35 17.09 -18.24 -2.06
N GLU A 36 17.65 -17.10 -2.48
CA GLU A 36 18.19 -16.08 -1.58
C GLU A 36 17.09 -15.52 -0.67
N ILE A 37 15.88 -15.30 -1.22
CA ILE A 37 14.73 -14.84 -0.45
C ILE A 37 14.32 -15.90 0.59
N VAL A 38 14.25 -17.16 0.20
CA VAL A 38 13.86 -18.29 1.07
C VAL A 38 14.87 -18.48 2.21
N GLU A 39 16.18 -18.48 1.90
CA GLU A 39 17.25 -18.62 2.87
C GLU A 39 17.15 -17.60 3.99
N PHE A 40 16.82 -16.36 3.65
CA PHE A 40 16.69 -15.27 4.62
C PHE A 40 15.37 -15.31 5.39
N THR A 41 14.26 -15.67 4.73
CA THR A 41 12.91 -15.47 5.30
C THR A 41 12.43 -16.66 6.14
N VAL A 42 12.76 -17.90 5.78
CA VAL A 42 12.29 -19.10 6.51
C VAL A 42 12.75 -19.12 7.97
N PRO A 43 14.03 -18.87 8.30
CA PRO A 43 14.46 -18.82 9.70
C PRO A 43 13.71 -17.77 10.52
N HIS A 44 13.45 -16.59 9.93
CA HIS A 44 12.67 -15.53 10.59
C HIS A 44 11.23 -15.97 10.85
N LEU A 45 10.56 -16.56 9.85
CA LEU A 45 9.18 -17.01 10.00
C LEU A 45 9.02 -18.12 11.05
N GLU A 46 10.05 -18.93 11.25
CA GLU A 46 10.01 -20.03 12.21
C GLU A 46 10.29 -19.61 13.66
N THR A 47 11.16 -18.61 13.84
CA THR A 47 11.72 -18.27 15.15
C THR A 47 11.18 -16.99 15.78
N ALA A 48 10.75 -16.01 14.97
CA ALA A 48 10.28 -14.75 15.49
C ALA A 48 8.87 -14.85 16.12
N PRO A 49 8.56 -14.10 17.19
CA PRO A 49 7.20 -13.97 17.68
C PRO A 49 6.35 -13.15 16.69
N PHE A 50 5.17 -13.67 16.31
CA PHE A 50 4.26 -13.02 15.35
C PHE A 50 4.94 -12.60 14.04
N PRO A 51 5.62 -13.50 13.35
CA PRO A 51 6.51 -13.14 12.25
C PRO A 51 5.77 -12.61 11.02
N ILE A 52 6.35 -11.60 10.41
CA ILE A 52 5.85 -10.99 9.17
C ILE A 52 7.04 -10.74 8.25
N ILE A 53 6.93 -11.17 7.01
CA ILE A 53 7.83 -10.72 5.95
C ILE A 53 7.08 -9.82 4.99
N SER A 54 7.76 -8.82 4.43
CA SER A 54 7.17 -7.86 3.51
C SER A 54 8.07 -7.61 2.31
N PHE A 55 7.51 -7.80 1.13
CA PHE A 55 8.12 -7.34 -0.11
C PHE A 55 7.79 -5.85 -0.32
N GLY A 56 8.72 -5.07 -0.88
CA GLY A 56 8.50 -3.68 -1.28
C GLY A 56 8.49 -2.67 -0.13
N GLN A 57 9.33 -2.83 0.89
CA GLN A 57 9.32 -1.92 2.06
C GLN A 57 9.90 -0.53 1.79
N GLY A 58 10.84 -0.35 0.90
CA GLY A 58 11.66 0.85 0.82
C GLY A 58 11.35 1.80 -0.34
N CYS A 59 10.26 1.65 -1.10
CA CYS A 59 10.04 2.38 -2.36
C CYS A 59 11.20 2.25 -3.38
N GLU A 60 11.88 1.12 -3.39
CA GLU A 60 13.04 0.83 -4.24
C GLU A 60 12.62 0.28 -5.62
N GLY A 61 11.49 0.73 -6.13
CA GLY A 61 10.81 0.24 -7.31
C GLY A 61 9.50 -0.49 -6.97
N GLU A 62 8.82 -1.03 -7.98
CA GLU A 62 7.55 -1.73 -7.81
C GLU A 62 7.75 -3.25 -7.73
N PRO A 63 7.44 -3.89 -6.58
CA PRO A 63 7.65 -5.32 -6.41
C PRO A 63 6.78 -6.19 -7.33
N LEU A 64 5.60 -5.75 -7.75
CA LEU A 64 4.77 -6.51 -8.69
C LEU A 64 5.43 -6.70 -10.06
N LEU A 65 6.42 -5.88 -10.44
CA LEU A 65 7.21 -6.12 -11.65
C LEU A 65 8.17 -7.33 -11.51
N MET A 66 8.28 -7.88 -10.30
CA MET A 66 9.04 -9.10 -9.97
C MET A 66 8.12 -10.20 -9.42
N TRP A 67 6.83 -10.15 -9.75
CA TRP A 67 5.82 -11.02 -9.16
C TRP A 67 6.11 -12.51 -9.36
N GLU A 68 6.75 -12.91 -10.45
CA GLU A 68 7.10 -14.30 -10.74
C GLU A 68 8.11 -14.83 -9.72
N THR A 69 9.20 -14.09 -9.48
CA THR A 69 10.18 -14.43 -8.44
C THR A 69 9.56 -14.44 -7.05
N ILE A 70 8.71 -13.43 -6.74
CA ILE A 70 8.01 -13.36 -5.44
C ILE A 70 7.08 -14.57 -5.29
N ARG A 71 6.33 -14.95 -6.33
CA ARG A 71 5.46 -16.12 -6.32
C ARG A 71 6.23 -17.40 -6.07
N GLU A 72 7.33 -17.60 -6.77
CA GLU A 72 8.22 -18.75 -6.58
C GLU A 72 8.77 -18.80 -5.15
N SER A 73 9.23 -17.69 -4.63
CA SER A 73 9.67 -17.57 -3.23
C SER A 73 8.56 -17.93 -2.24
N ILE A 74 7.33 -17.42 -2.43
CA ILE A 74 6.21 -17.73 -1.56
C ILE A 74 5.89 -19.21 -1.58
N ILE A 75 5.83 -19.84 -2.76
CA ILE A 75 5.58 -21.28 -2.90
C ILE A 75 6.64 -22.07 -2.14
N GLU A 76 7.91 -21.72 -2.30
CA GLU A 76 9.01 -22.42 -1.64
C GLU A 76 8.99 -22.20 -0.13
N ILE A 77 8.80 -20.96 0.35
CA ILE A 77 8.62 -20.66 1.77
C ILE A 77 7.51 -21.52 2.37
N ARG A 78 6.37 -21.65 1.71
CA ARG A 78 5.20 -22.41 2.20
C ARG A 78 5.41 -23.93 2.21
N LYS A 79 6.41 -24.46 1.51
CA LYS A 79 6.85 -25.85 1.66
C LYS A 79 7.62 -26.07 2.98
N HIS A 80 8.35 -25.05 3.43
CA HIS A 80 9.14 -25.13 4.65
C HIS A 80 8.33 -24.77 5.90
N THR A 81 7.49 -23.73 5.83
CA THR A 81 6.73 -23.26 6.99
C THR A 81 5.37 -22.68 6.63
N GLN A 82 4.38 -22.94 7.49
CA GLN A 82 3.05 -22.32 7.41
C GLN A 82 2.89 -21.15 8.40
N LYS A 83 3.93 -20.84 9.18
CA LYS A 83 3.92 -19.76 10.15
C LYS A 83 4.06 -18.38 9.47
N GLY A 84 3.61 -17.39 10.19
CA GLY A 84 3.80 -15.99 9.86
C GLY A 84 3.02 -15.50 8.64
N SER A 85 2.98 -14.19 8.51
CA SER A 85 2.33 -13.48 7.40
C SER A 85 3.33 -13.12 6.31
N ILE A 86 2.89 -13.24 5.06
CA ILE A 86 3.59 -12.73 3.89
C ILE A 86 2.80 -11.55 3.35
N ASN A 87 3.42 -10.39 3.30
CA ASN A 87 2.86 -9.13 2.87
C ASN A 87 3.57 -8.58 1.63
N ILE A 88 2.87 -7.78 0.87
CA ILE A 88 3.45 -6.95 -0.20
C ILE A 88 3.01 -5.49 -0.04
N ASN A 89 3.97 -4.57 -0.10
CA ASN A 89 3.71 -3.13 -0.25
C ASN A 89 3.91 -2.78 -1.72
N SER A 90 2.89 -2.23 -2.34
CA SER A 90 2.85 -2.10 -3.79
C SER A 90 2.00 -0.90 -4.21
N ASN A 91 2.11 -0.50 -5.45
CA ASN A 91 1.13 0.39 -6.07
C ASN A 91 -0.18 -0.34 -6.48
N GLY A 92 -0.22 -1.67 -6.35
CA GLY A 92 -1.43 -2.46 -6.65
C GLY A 92 -1.79 -2.55 -8.13
N SER A 93 -0.90 -2.21 -9.03
CA SER A 93 -1.15 -1.99 -10.47
C SER A 93 -1.46 -3.24 -11.28
N MET A 94 -1.23 -4.45 -10.74
CA MET A 94 -1.28 -5.70 -11.49
C MET A 94 -2.19 -6.74 -10.82
N PRO A 95 -3.53 -6.63 -10.90
CA PRO A 95 -4.46 -7.51 -10.19
C PRO A 95 -4.31 -9.00 -10.54
N LYS A 96 -3.91 -9.32 -11.77
CA LYS A 96 -3.61 -10.71 -12.16
C LYS A 96 -2.38 -11.27 -11.44
N ALA A 97 -1.34 -10.47 -11.29
CA ALA A 97 -0.15 -10.85 -10.52
C ALA A 97 -0.50 -11.00 -9.03
N VAL A 98 -1.27 -10.04 -8.46
CA VAL A 98 -1.76 -10.12 -7.08
C VAL A 98 -2.55 -11.40 -6.85
N LYS A 99 -3.43 -11.80 -7.79
CA LYS A 99 -4.16 -13.07 -7.72
C LYS A 99 -3.22 -14.28 -7.66
N ALA A 100 -2.21 -14.33 -8.54
CA ALA A 100 -1.23 -15.41 -8.55
C ALA A 100 -0.40 -15.47 -7.24
N LEU A 101 -0.12 -14.31 -6.62
CA LEU A 101 0.54 -14.25 -5.32
C LEU A 101 -0.38 -14.75 -4.19
N CYS A 102 -1.67 -14.43 -4.21
CA CYS A 102 -2.65 -14.96 -3.26
C CYS A 102 -2.78 -16.48 -3.37
N GLU A 103 -2.86 -17.02 -4.59
CA GLU A 103 -2.86 -18.46 -4.87
C GLU A 103 -1.60 -19.16 -4.33
N ALA A 104 -0.45 -18.45 -4.31
CA ALA A 104 0.80 -18.95 -3.74
C ALA A 104 0.87 -18.89 -2.22
N GLY A 105 0.05 -18.07 -1.55
CA GLY A 105 0.01 -17.95 -0.09
C GLY A 105 0.34 -16.55 0.46
N LEU A 106 0.20 -15.49 -0.35
CA LEU A 106 0.22 -14.10 0.11
C LEU A 106 -0.94 -13.86 1.09
N ASN A 107 -0.67 -13.21 2.22
CA ASN A 107 -1.66 -12.97 3.28
C ASN A 107 -2.18 -11.55 3.30
N SER A 108 -1.39 -10.58 2.86
CA SER A 108 -1.79 -9.17 2.92
C SER A 108 -1.16 -8.32 1.83
N ILE A 109 -1.86 -7.25 1.49
CA ILE A 109 -1.35 -6.19 0.63
C ILE A 109 -1.51 -4.84 1.31
N ARG A 110 -0.52 -3.98 1.14
CA ARG A 110 -0.62 -2.55 1.46
C ARG A 110 -0.38 -1.73 0.21
N VAL A 111 -1.40 -0.99 -0.20
CA VAL A 111 -1.36 -0.19 -1.41
C VAL A 111 -1.06 1.27 -1.07
N SER A 112 -0.12 1.86 -1.81
CA SER A 112 0.21 3.28 -1.69
C SER A 112 -0.86 4.11 -2.39
N THR A 113 -1.45 5.09 -1.67
CA THR A 113 -2.55 5.90 -2.17
C THR A 113 -2.47 7.31 -1.59
N ASN A 114 -2.36 8.34 -2.43
CA ASN A 114 -2.40 9.72 -1.97
C ASN A 114 -3.83 10.29 -1.85
N SER A 115 -4.75 9.75 -2.64
CA SER A 115 -6.15 10.20 -2.75
C SER A 115 -7.01 9.06 -3.28
N ALA A 116 -8.28 9.03 -2.88
CA ALA A 116 -9.30 8.13 -3.44
C ALA A 116 -9.97 8.71 -4.69
N ARG A 117 -9.71 9.98 -5.03
CA ARG A 117 -10.15 10.60 -6.27
C ARG A 117 -9.19 10.21 -7.40
N LYS A 118 -9.73 9.54 -8.41
CA LYS A 118 -8.97 9.00 -9.55
C LYS A 118 -8.07 10.03 -10.24
N ASN A 119 -8.59 11.24 -10.47
CA ASN A 119 -7.82 12.30 -11.11
C ASN A 119 -6.61 12.73 -10.26
N ILE A 120 -6.81 12.92 -8.95
CA ILE A 120 -5.74 13.30 -8.02
C ILE A 120 -4.70 12.18 -7.88
N TYR A 121 -5.18 10.92 -7.78
CA TYR A 121 -4.30 9.76 -7.79
C TYR A 121 -3.42 9.74 -9.05
N SER A 122 -4.04 9.87 -10.23
CA SER A 122 -3.33 9.79 -11.50
C SER A 122 -2.35 10.94 -11.71
N SER A 123 -2.70 12.15 -11.27
CA SER A 123 -1.78 13.31 -11.33
C SER A 123 -0.55 13.14 -10.44
N TYR A 124 -0.66 12.41 -9.31
CA TYR A 124 0.46 12.18 -8.41
C TYR A 124 1.33 10.98 -8.81
N TYR A 125 0.69 9.82 -9.08
CA TYR A 125 1.42 8.59 -9.37
C TYR A 125 1.93 8.50 -10.81
N LEU A 126 1.36 9.29 -11.72
CA LEU A 126 1.69 9.27 -13.16
C LEU A 126 1.81 7.82 -13.66
N PRO A 127 0.73 7.02 -13.58
CA PRO A 127 0.76 5.59 -13.85
C PRO A 127 1.10 5.30 -15.30
N ASN A 128 1.96 4.30 -15.52
CA ASN A 128 2.33 3.79 -16.82
C ASN A 128 1.74 2.38 -17.00
N ASN A 129 0.83 2.24 -17.97
CA ASN A 129 0.14 0.99 -18.31
C ASN A 129 -0.75 0.39 -17.20
N TYR A 130 -1.28 1.20 -16.28
CA TYR A 130 -2.32 0.81 -15.33
C TYR A 130 -3.18 2.01 -14.94
N GLN A 131 -4.29 1.75 -14.26
CA GLN A 131 -5.28 2.75 -13.87
C GLN A 131 -5.66 2.57 -12.39
N PHE A 132 -6.38 3.55 -11.82
CA PHE A 132 -6.89 3.48 -10.45
C PHE A 132 -7.80 2.25 -10.22
N GLU A 133 -8.54 1.85 -11.23
CA GLU A 133 -9.40 0.66 -11.20
C GLU A 133 -8.63 -0.64 -10.98
N ASP A 134 -7.40 -0.74 -11.48
CA ASP A 134 -6.53 -1.92 -11.25
C ASP A 134 -6.16 -2.05 -9.77
N ILE A 135 -6.01 -0.90 -9.08
CA ILE A 135 -5.73 -0.86 -7.65
C ILE A 135 -6.94 -1.34 -6.85
N VAL A 136 -8.12 -0.86 -7.20
CA VAL A 136 -9.39 -1.29 -6.60
C VAL A 136 -9.56 -2.79 -6.78
N GLU A 137 -9.31 -3.30 -7.97
CA GLU A 137 -9.40 -4.73 -8.28
C GLU A 137 -8.37 -5.56 -7.50
N SER A 138 -7.14 -5.07 -7.35
CA SER A 138 -6.10 -5.73 -6.55
C SER A 138 -6.53 -5.87 -5.07
N LEU A 139 -7.13 -4.84 -4.49
CA LEU A 139 -7.68 -4.91 -3.13
C LEU A 139 -8.81 -5.93 -3.05
N LYS A 140 -9.75 -5.93 -3.99
CA LYS A 140 -10.86 -6.92 -4.06
C LYS A 140 -10.35 -8.35 -4.19
N VAL A 141 -9.34 -8.57 -5.02
CA VAL A 141 -8.71 -9.88 -5.20
C VAL A 141 -8.20 -10.40 -3.86
N VAL A 142 -7.40 -9.64 -3.13
CA VAL A 142 -6.86 -10.06 -1.83
C VAL A 142 -8.00 -10.34 -0.83
N ARG A 143 -9.03 -9.50 -0.78
CA ARG A 143 -10.21 -9.74 0.07
C ARG A 143 -10.96 -11.01 -0.32
N GLY A 144 -11.10 -11.29 -1.60
CA GLY A 144 -11.72 -12.53 -2.11
C GLY A 144 -11.01 -13.80 -1.67
N PHE A 145 -9.71 -13.74 -1.39
CA PHE A 145 -8.91 -14.81 -0.78
C PHE A 145 -8.92 -14.81 0.75
N GLY A 146 -9.69 -13.92 1.39
CA GLY A 146 -9.72 -13.75 2.85
C GLY A 146 -8.49 -13.06 3.41
N GLY A 147 -7.68 -12.42 2.56
CA GLY A 147 -6.47 -11.70 2.94
C GLY A 147 -6.77 -10.33 3.55
N TRP A 148 -5.75 -9.74 4.17
CA TRP A 148 -5.80 -8.41 4.77
C TRP A 148 -5.40 -7.34 3.76
N THR A 149 -6.20 -6.28 3.68
CA THR A 149 -5.95 -5.14 2.79
C THR A 149 -5.74 -3.87 3.59
N SER A 150 -4.77 -3.08 3.20
CA SER A 150 -4.55 -1.76 3.77
C SER A 150 -4.11 -0.76 2.70
N ILE A 151 -4.34 0.52 2.98
CA ILE A 151 -3.82 1.61 2.16
C ILE A 151 -2.92 2.52 3.01
N ASN A 152 -1.81 2.98 2.42
CA ASN A 152 -1.11 4.17 2.90
C ASN A 152 -1.83 5.38 2.33
N TYR A 153 -2.32 6.29 3.19
CA TYR A 153 -3.13 7.41 2.78
C TYR A 153 -2.55 8.72 3.28
N PHE A 154 -2.36 9.68 2.41
CA PHE A 154 -1.79 10.97 2.81
C PHE A 154 -2.75 11.76 3.67
N VAL A 155 -2.22 12.42 4.69
CA VAL A 155 -2.93 13.41 5.50
C VAL A 155 -2.38 14.78 5.16
N PHE A 156 -3.08 15.47 4.28
CA PHE A 156 -2.80 16.84 3.88
C PHE A 156 -4.04 17.70 4.18
N PRO A 157 -4.05 18.41 5.34
CA PRO A 157 -5.18 19.25 5.72
C PRO A 157 -5.52 20.29 4.65
N GLY A 158 -6.80 20.46 4.38
CA GLY A 158 -7.29 21.29 3.28
C GLY A 158 -7.49 20.53 1.98
N MET A 159 -7.02 19.27 1.86
CA MET A 159 -7.21 18.43 0.68
C MET A 159 -7.78 17.06 1.05
N THR A 160 -7.12 16.36 1.99
CA THR A 160 -7.56 15.03 2.43
C THR A 160 -8.93 15.07 3.12
N ASP A 161 -9.23 16.16 3.81
CA ASP A 161 -10.48 16.41 4.54
C ASP A 161 -11.54 17.19 3.74
N SER A 162 -11.35 17.32 2.42
CA SER A 162 -12.40 17.86 1.56
C SER A 162 -13.60 16.91 1.49
N ILE A 163 -14.80 17.45 1.31
CA ILE A 163 -16.04 16.65 1.19
C ILE A 163 -15.94 15.67 0.02
N GLU A 164 -15.37 16.09 -1.09
CA GLU A 164 -15.18 15.23 -2.27
C GLU A 164 -14.24 14.05 -2.00
N GLU A 165 -13.15 14.30 -1.27
CA GLU A 165 -12.19 13.25 -0.89
C GLU A 165 -12.82 12.26 0.10
N TYR A 166 -13.58 12.77 1.08
CA TYR A 166 -14.33 11.95 2.03
C TYR A 166 -15.29 10.99 1.32
N GLU A 167 -16.10 11.51 0.39
CA GLU A 167 -17.04 10.68 -0.38
C GLU A 167 -16.32 9.65 -1.27
N ALA A 168 -15.21 10.04 -1.89
CA ALA A 168 -14.41 9.11 -2.69
C ALA A 168 -13.79 8.00 -1.82
N LEU A 169 -13.27 8.35 -0.64
CA LEU A 169 -12.69 7.39 0.31
C LEU A 169 -13.76 6.43 0.86
N ARG A 170 -14.94 6.93 1.23
CA ARG A 170 -16.07 6.09 1.65
C ARG A 170 -16.42 5.05 0.58
N LYS A 171 -16.50 5.49 -0.68
CA LYS A 171 -16.77 4.60 -1.80
C LYS A 171 -15.69 3.52 -1.94
N LEU A 172 -14.42 3.90 -1.86
CA LEU A 172 -13.29 2.98 -1.93
C LEU A 172 -13.35 1.93 -0.81
N ILE A 173 -13.55 2.37 0.45
CA ILE A 173 -13.66 1.48 1.62
C ILE A 173 -14.77 0.45 1.40
N LYS A 174 -15.97 0.92 1.03
CA LYS A 174 -17.14 0.07 0.82
C LYS A 174 -16.95 -0.91 -0.33
N GLU A 175 -16.39 -0.43 -1.44
CA GLU A 175 -16.22 -1.23 -2.66
C GLU A 175 -15.17 -2.33 -2.50
N THR A 176 -14.13 -2.10 -1.69
CA THR A 176 -13.01 -3.03 -1.51
C THR A 176 -13.08 -3.84 -0.21
N ASP A 177 -14.08 -3.58 0.66
CA ASP A 177 -14.12 -4.14 2.02
C ASP A 177 -12.77 -3.97 2.72
N LEU A 178 -12.26 -2.72 2.70
CA LEU A 178 -10.93 -2.37 3.17
C LEU A 178 -10.75 -2.69 4.66
N CYS A 179 -9.66 -3.33 5.04
CA CYS A 179 -9.42 -3.71 6.44
C CYS A 179 -8.78 -2.59 7.27
N MET A 180 -7.90 -1.77 6.66
CA MET A 180 -7.15 -0.77 7.41
C MET A 180 -6.74 0.42 6.56
N ILE A 181 -6.76 1.60 7.17
CA ILE A 181 -6.10 2.81 6.65
C ILE A 181 -4.90 3.12 7.53
N GLN A 182 -3.74 3.27 6.91
CA GLN A 182 -2.57 3.86 7.51
C GLN A 182 -2.50 5.32 7.11
N TRP A 183 -2.89 6.19 8.03
CA TRP A 183 -2.81 7.64 7.86
C TRP A 183 -1.35 8.09 7.92
N ARG A 184 -0.85 8.70 6.86
CA ARG A 184 0.54 9.13 6.72
C ARG A 184 0.60 10.64 6.64
N ASN A 185 1.33 11.25 7.54
CA ASN A 185 1.57 12.68 7.45
C ASN A 185 2.18 13.02 6.10
N PHE A 186 1.64 14.07 5.49
CA PHE A 186 2.19 14.64 4.27
C PHE A 186 3.59 15.20 4.55
N ASN A 187 4.56 14.85 3.73
CA ASN A 187 5.98 15.19 3.92
C ASN A 187 6.65 15.69 2.64
N ILE A 188 5.86 16.24 1.73
CA ILE A 188 6.30 16.84 0.48
C ILE A 188 6.08 18.36 0.62
N ASP A 189 6.85 19.19 -0.10
CA ASP A 189 6.57 20.62 -0.17
C ASP A 189 5.14 20.87 -0.69
N PRO A 190 4.27 21.57 0.07
CA PRO A 190 2.86 21.71 -0.29
C PRO A 190 2.63 22.49 -1.59
N ASP A 191 3.36 23.57 -1.80
CA ASP A 191 3.16 24.44 -2.97
C ASP A 191 3.63 23.72 -4.24
N TRP A 192 4.76 23.05 -4.15
CA TRP A 192 5.26 22.21 -5.23
C TRP A 192 4.31 21.06 -5.56
N TYR A 193 3.81 20.36 -4.54
CA TYR A 193 2.85 19.27 -4.72
C TYR A 193 1.56 19.73 -5.40
N LEU A 194 0.92 20.79 -4.87
CA LEU A 194 -0.32 21.33 -5.43
C LEU A 194 -0.14 21.81 -6.86
N GLY A 195 0.99 22.48 -7.15
CA GLY A 195 1.35 22.90 -8.49
C GLY A 195 1.49 21.73 -9.46
N LYS A 196 2.15 20.64 -9.03
CA LYS A 196 2.35 19.44 -9.87
C LYS A 196 1.06 18.67 -10.14
N ILE A 197 0.16 18.54 -9.16
CA ILE A 197 -1.13 17.85 -9.35
C ILE A 197 -2.20 18.74 -9.98
N GLY A 198 -1.92 20.05 -10.19
CA GLY A 198 -2.83 20.99 -10.84
C GLY A 198 -4.06 21.34 -9.98
N VAL A 199 -3.96 21.29 -8.65
CA VAL A 199 -5.05 21.66 -7.74
C VAL A 199 -4.85 23.09 -7.24
N THR A 200 -5.81 23.96 -7.55
CA THR A 200 -5.82 25.36 -7.13
C THR A 200 -6.86 25.67 -6.07
N ASP A 201 -7.89 24.81 -5.95
CA ASP A 201 -8.95 24.90 -4.96
C ASP A 201 -9.27 23.48 -4.46
N THR A 202 -9.28 23.33 -3.15
CA THR A 202 -9.56 22.05 -2.49
C THR A 202 -11.03 21.88 -2.10
N GLY A 203 -11.84 22.91 -2.29
CA GLY A 203 -13.26 22.92 -1.97
C GLY A 203 -13.54 23.05 -0.47
N GLU A 204 -14.76 22.70 -0.06
CA GLU A 204 -15.17 22.73 1.34
C GLU A 204 -14.53 21.59 2.13
N CYS A 205 -13.93 21.93 3.27
CA CYS A 205 -13.21 20.99 4.14
C CYS A 205 -13.89 20.86 5.49
N MET A 206 -13.99 19.63 5.99
CA MET A 206 -14.62 19.33 7.27
C MET A 206 -13.63 19.24 8.44
N GLY A 207 -12.34 19.15 8.17
CA GLY A 207 -11.30 18.90 9.14
C GLY A 207 -10.97 17.42 9.31
N ILE A 208 -9.65 17.11 9.39
CA ILE A 208 -9.13 15.73 9.45
C ILE A 208 -9.75 14.92 10.59
N LYS A 209 -9.87 15.53 11.78
CA LYS A 209 -10.46 14.84 12.95
C LYS A 209 -11.90 14.41 12.69
N GLN A 210 -12.73 15.32 12.20
CA GLN A 210 -14.14 15.04 11.90
C GLN A 210 -14.26 13.96 10.81
N MET A 211 -13.46 14.05 9.75
CA MET A 211 -13.43 13.02 8.70
C MET A 211 -13.11 11.64 9.26
N MET A 212 -12.08 11.53 10.13
CA MET A 212 -11.71 10.26 10.74
C MET A 212 -12.81 9.71 11.67
N GLU A 213 -13.49 10.57 12.41
CA GLU A 213 -14.63 10.20 13.27
C GLU A 213 -15.79 9.65 12.43
N LEU A 214 -16.18 10.34 11.38
CA LEU A 214 -17.25 9.90 10.47
C LEU A 214 -16.92 8.56 9.80
N ILE A 215 -15.66 8.37 9.35
CA ILE A 215 -15.23 7.09 8.77
C ILE A 215 -15.31 5.96 9.81
N ARG A 216 -14.92 6.19 11.07
CA ARG A 216 -15.03 5.17 12.14
C ARG A 216 -16.46 4.82 12.47
N GLU A 217 -17.36 5.81 12.50
CA GLU A 217 -18.78 5.60 12.76
C GLU A 217 -19.43 4.77 11.66
N GLU A 218 -19.16 5.08 10.39
CA GLU A 218 -19.74 4.37 9.26
C GLU A 218 -19.13 2.96 9.05
N PHE A 219 -17.83 2.81 9.33
CA PHE A 219 -17.08 1.57 9.12
C PHE A 219 -16.43 1.05 10.41
N PRO A 220 -17.21 0.54 11.38
CA PRO A 220 -16.68 0.17 12.70
C PRO A 220 -15.65 -0.98 12.68
N ASN A 221 -15.62 -1.78 11.61
CA ASN A 221 -14.65 -2.86 11.44
C ASN A 221 -13.34 -2.38 10.78
N LEU A 222 -13.33 -1.21 10.14
CA LEU A 222 -12.15 -0.62 9.55
C LEU A 222 -11.16 -0.21 10.64
N LYS A 223 -9.92 -0.66 10.53
CA LYS A 223 -8.88 -0.29 11.48
C LYS A 223 -8.11 0.93 11.01
N PHE A 224 -7.70 1.76 11.97
CA PHE A 224 -6.66 2.77 11.76
C PHE A 224 -5.41 2.24 12.42
N GLY A 225 -4.33 2.10 11.66
CA GLY A 225 -3.15 1.42 12.15
C GLY A 225 -1.88 1.81 11.43
N TYR A 226 -0.77 1.27 11.91
CA TYR A 226 0.55 1.60 11.40
C TYR A 226 1.28 0.40 10.79
N PHE A 227 0.99 -0.82 11.28
CA PHE A 227 1.67 -2.03 10.86
C PHE A 227 0.71 -3.03 10.25
N ASN A 228 1.22 -3.86 9.35
CA ASN A 228 0.48 -5.02 8.88
C ASN A 228 0.34 -6.01 10.04
N PRO A 229 -0.84 -6.61 10.23
CA PRO A 229 -1.03 -7.59 11.28
C PRO A 229 -0.36 -8.93 10.93
N SER A 230 0.08 -9.66 11.97
CA SER A 230 0.46 -11.06 11.83
C SER A 230 -0.75 -11.93 11.49
N ILE A 231 -0.51 -13.16 11.00
CA ILE A 231 -1.59 -14.10 10.64
C ILE A 231 -2.47 -14.43 11.84
N GLU A 232 -1.89 -14.49 13.04
CA GLU A 232 -2.59 -14.75 14.28
C GLU A 232 -3.58 -13.60 14.60
N ARG A 233 -3.18 -12.37 14.33
CA ARG A 233 -4.03 -11.17 14.50
C ARG A 233 -5.10 -11.06 13.42
N ILE A 234 -4.81 -11.51 12.19
CA ILE A 234 -5.80 -11.55 11.12
C ILE A 234 -6.90 -12.58 11.43
N LYS A 235 -6.52 -13.76 11.94
CA LYS A 235 -7.43 -14.87 12.23
C LYS A 235 -8.08 -14.81 13.61
N GLY A 236 -7.43 -14.15 14.56
CA GLY A 236 -7.95 -13.98 15.92
C GLY A 236 -8.69 -12.66 16.05
N ASN A 237 -9.79 -12.65 16.84
CA ASN A 237 -10.44 -11.42 17.30
C ASN A 237 -9.56 -10.72 18.36
N PHE A 238 -8.29 -10.51 18.06
CA PHE A 238 -7.46 -9.67 18.90
C PHE A 238 -7.89 -8.22 18.72
N GLU A 239 -8.45 -7.65 19.78
CA GLU A 239 -8.50 -6.21 19.93
C GLU A 239 -7.07 -5.71 19.84
N VAL A 240 -6.69 -5.21 18.69
CA VAL A 240 -5.43 -4.49 18.57
C VAL A 240 -5.71 -3.15 19.20
N ASP A 241 -5.25 -2.99 20.43
CA ASP A 241 -5.24 -1.71 21.09
C ASP A 241 -4.25 -0.80 20.34
N PHE A 242 -4.76 0.01 19.45
CA PHE A 242 -4.00 1.02 18.71
C PHE A 242 -3.87 2.32 19.51
N ALA A 243 -4.21 2.30 20.79
CA ALA A 243 -3.99 3.39 21.71
C ALA A 243 -2.50 3.42 22.10
N HIS A 244 -1.69 4.12 21.28
CA HIS A 244 -0.52 4.92 21.73
C HIS A 244 -0.04 5.74 20.57
#